data_8362dbdf7b2b2921a9df2f52f62ac963
#
_entry.id   8362dbdf7b2b2921a9df2f52f62ac963
#
_cell.length_a   1.000
_cell.length_b   1.000
_cell.length_c   1.000
_cell.angle_alpha   90.00
_cell.angle_beta   90.00
_cell.angle_gamma   90.00
#
_symmetry.space_group_name_H-M   'P 1'
#
loop_
_entity.id
_entity.type
_entity.pdbx_description
1 polymer ?
#
loop_
_entity_poly.entity_id
_entity_poly.type
_entity_poly.pdbx_seq_one_letter_code
_entity_poly.pdbx_strand_id
1 'polypeptide(L)'
;MTSRTEILRNLYAAFARGDVPAVLGVLAPDIRWVEPAGFPYAGTYTGPQAVLENVFMRIGADWSTYTVQPHEYHECADIVFVLGDYDGTFGATGGTFHAPFVHVWRFDGEHVRAFETHTDTALVQRAMV
;
A
#
# COMPACT_ATOMS: atom_id res chain seq x y z
N MET A 1 9.78 22.23 7.64
CA MET A 1 10.20 20.94 7.04
C MET A 1 9.18 19.88 7.41
N THR A 2 8.62 19.22 6.42
CA THR A 2 7.58 18.19 6.63
C THR A 2 8.25 16.90 7.11
N SER A 3 7.76 16.31 8.20
CA SER A 3 8.27 15.03 8.68
C SER A 3 7.87 13.89 7.75
N ARG A 4 8.60 12.80 7.78
CA ARG A 4 8.28 11.61 6.98
C ARG A 4 6.94 11.01 7.38
N THR A 5 6.62 11.00 8.68
CA THR A 5 5.30 10.60 9.16
C THR A 5 4.19 11.44 8.54
N GLU A 6 4.38 12.75 8.48
CA GLU A 6 3.38 13.66 7.90
C GLU A 6 3.25 13.45 6.39
N ILE A 7 4.36 13.23 5.68
CA ILE A 7 4.36 12.87 4.26
C ILE A 7 3.48 11.64 4.05
N LEU A 8 3.65 10.61 4.88
CA LEU A 8 2.86 9.37 4.77
C LEU A 8 1.40 9.58 5.15
N ARG A 9 1.09 10.39 6.17
CA ARG A 9 -0.31 10.72 6.48
C ARG A 9 -1.00 11.34 5.29
N ASN A 10 -0.33 12.26 4.61
CA ASN A 10 -0.86 12.88 3.40
C ASN A 10 -0.99 11.88 2.25
N LEU A 11 -0.05 10.94 2.12
CA LEU A 11 -0.12 9.88 1.12
C LEU A 11 -1.33 8.97 1.34
N TYR A 12 -1.55 8.50 2.58
CA TYR A 12 -2.71 7.66 2.88
C TYR A 12 -4.02 8.41 2.68
N ALA A 13 -4.08 9.69 3.03
CA ALA A 13 -5.25 10.52 2.77
C ALA A 13 -5.52 10.70 1.28
N ALA A 14 -4.46 10.89 0.48
CA ALA A 14 -4.56 10.95 -0.98
C ALA A 14 -5.07 9.64 -1.57
N PHE A 15 -4.54 8.52 -1.09
CA PHE A 15 -5.00 7.20 -1.52
C PHE A 15 -6.49 7.00 -1.21
N ALA A 16 -6.93 7.38 -0.01
CA ALA A 16 -8.33 7.22 0.42
C ALA A 16 -9.30 8.03 -0.43
N ARG A 17 -8.89 9.22 -0.95
CA ARG A 17 -9.74 10.03 -1.81
C ARG A 17 -9.55 9.74 -3.31
N GLY A 18 -8.75 8.74 -3.65
CA GLY A 18 -8.49 8.36 -5.03
C GLY A 18 -7.55 9.30 -5.79
N ASP A 19 -6.79 10.12 -5.08
CA ASP A 19 -5.80 11.02 -5.70
C ASP A 19 -4.49 10.27 -5.99
N VAL A 20 -4.52 9.41 -7.00
CA VAL A 20 -3.38 8.57 -7.37
C VAL A 20 -2.15 9.41 -7.77
N PRO A 21 -2.27 10.50 -8.56
CA PRO A 21 -1.10 11.33 -8.87
C PRO A 21 -0.37 11.84 -7.63
N ALA A 22 -1.09 12.23 -6.58
CA ALA A 22 -0.47 12.68 -5.33
C ALA A 22 0.30 11.56 -4.64
N VAL A 23 -0.23 10.32 -4.66
CA VAL A 23 0.46 9.14 -4.14
C VAL A 23 1.75 8.87 -4.93
N LEU A 24 1.66 8.81 -6.24
CA LEU A 24 2.81 8.52 -7.11
C LEU A 24 3.90 9.60 -7.01
N GLY A 25 3.51 10.85 -6.76
CA GLY A 25 4.46 11.97 -6.61
C GLY A 25 5.38 11.87 -5.40
N VAL A 26 5.01 11.05 -4.40
CA VAL A 26 5.84 10.79 -3.21
C VAL A 26 6.88 9.69 -3.48
N LEU A 27 6.65 8.86 -4.50
CA LEU A 27 7.53 7.75 -4.82
C LEU A 27 8.73 8.23 -5.64
N ALA A 28 9.93 7.75 -5.27
CA ALA A 28 11.12 8.01 -6.05
C ALA A 28 10.99 7.40 -7.46
N PRO A 29 11.68 7.96 -8.49
CA PRO A 29 11.60 7.41 -9.85
C PRO A 29 12.00 5.94 -9.96
N ASP A 30 12.85 5.47 -9.07
CA ASP A 30 13.35 4.09 -9.00
C ASP A 30 12.78 3.33 -7.80
N ILE A 31 11.63 3.74 -7.29
CA ILE A 31 10.95 3.06 -6.16
C ILE A 31 10.94 1.54 -6.37
N ARG A 32 11.23 0.80 -5.30
CA ARG A 32 11.09 -0.63 -5.24
C ARG A 32 9.90 -0.98 -4.35
N TRP A 33 8.86 -1.51 -4.96
CA TRP A 33 7.59 -1.80 -4.29
C TRP A 33 7.40 -3.31 -4.21
N VAL A 34 7.29 -3.85 -3.00
CA VAL A 34 7.17 -5.30 -2.78
C VAL A 34 5.82 -5.64 -2.19
N GLU A 35 5.09 -6.51 -2.89
CA GLU A 35 3.87 -7.13 -2.38
C GLU A 35 4.18 -8.56 -1.95
N PRO A 36 3.62 -9.05 -0.82
CA PRO A 36 4.05 -10.30 -0.22
C PRO A 36 3.57 -11.52 -0.98
N ALA A 37 4.31 -12.63 -0.83
CA ALA A 37 3.86 -13.93 -1.30
C ALA A 37 2.50 -14.26 -0.71
N GLY A 38 1.62 -14.85 -1.52
CA GLY A 38 0.24 -15.16 -1.11
C GLY A 38 -0.76 -14.03 -1.37
N PHE A 39 -0.30 -12.80 -1.60
CA PHE A 39 -1.16 -11.72 -2.05
C PHE A 39 -1.41 -11.85 -3.56
N PRO A 40 -2.62 -11.50 -4.08
CA PRO A 40 -2.91 -11.69 -5.51
C PRO A 40 -1.97 -10.95 -6.46
N TYR A 41 -1.36 -9.87 -5.99
CA TYR A 41 -0.42 -9.07 -6.78
C TYR A 41 1.01 -9.21 -6.28
N ALA A 42 1.35 -10.37 -5.73
CA ALA A 42 2.68 -10.66 -5.19
C ALA A 42 3.79 -10.37 -6.21
N GLY A 43 4.89 -9.83 -5.76
CA GLY A 43 6.05 -9.54 -6.59
C GLY A 43 6.74 -8.24 -6.23
N THR A 44 7.77 -7.91 -7.01
CA THR A 44 8.52 -6.67 -6.88
C THR A 44 8.33 -5.82 -8.13
N TYR A 45 7.96 -4.57 -7.94
CA TYR A 45 7.69 -3.63 -9.03
C TYR A 45 8.63 -2.43 -8.89
N THR A 46 9.24 -2.01 -9.99
CA THR A 46 10.20 -0.90 -9.98
C THR A 46 9.63 0.28 -10.75
N GLY A 47 9.61 1.44 -10.10
CA GLY A 47 9.14 2.71 -10.65
C GLY A 47 7.64 2.95 -10.40
N PRO A 48 7.22 4.22 -10.33
CA PRO A 48 5.83 4.57 -10.03
C PRO A 48 4.83 4.01 -11.05
N GLN A 49 5.19 3.98 -12.33
CA GLN A 49 4.28 3.49 -13.39
C GLN A 49 3.99 2.00 -13.21
N ALA A 50 5.01 1.20 -12.87
CA ALA A 50 4.82 -0.23 -12.62
C ALA A 50 3.91 -0.48 -11.42
N VAL A 51 4.06 0.32 -10.37
CA VAL A 51 3.19 0.26 -9.17
C VAL A 51 1.75 0.59 -9.55
N LEU A 52 1.55 1.65 -10.31
CA LEU A 52 0.22 2.06 -10.77
C LEU A 52 -0.45 0.94 -11.56
N GLU A 53 0.20 0.42 -12.58
CA GLU A 53 -0.39 -0.55 -13.52
C GLU A 53 -0.58 -1.93 -12.90
N ASN A 54 0.36 -2.37 -12.06
CA ASN A 54 0.39 -3.76 -11.58
C ASN A 54 -0.18 -3.93 -10.18
N VAL A 55 -0.35 -2.85 -9.41
CA VAL A 55 -0.90 -2.92 -8.06
C VAL A 55 -2.19 -2.09 -7.97
N PHE A 56 -2.12 -0.78 -8.10
CA PHE A 56 -3.27 0.10 -7.84
C PHE A 56 -4.42 -0.12 -8.82
N MET A 57 -4.13 -0.21 -10.11
CA MET A 57 -5.17 -0.43 -11.13
C MET A 57 -5.79 -1.82 -11.02
N ARG A 58 -5.00 -2.82 -10.66
CA ARG A 58 -5.51 -4.18 -10.47
C ARG A 58 -6.39 -4.28 -9.22
N ILE A 59 -6.00 -3.65 -8.13
CA ILE A 59 -6.86 -3.57 -6.94
C ILE A 59 -8.19 -2.92 -7.29
N GLY A 60 -8.18 -1.79 -7.98
CA GLY A 60 -9.39 -1.08 -8.39
C GLY A 60 -10.28 -1.87 -9.33
N ALA A 61 -9.70 -2.73 -10.19
CA ALA A 61 -10.45 -3.57 -11.11
C ALA A 61 -11.07 -4.79 -10.44
N ASP A 62 -10.37 -5.41 -9.49
CA ASP A 62 -10.75 -6.71 -8.91
C ASP A 62 -11.59 -6.58 -7.63
N TRP A 63 -11.41 -5.51 -6.89
CA TRP A 63 -12.06 -5.30 -5.59
C TRP A 63 -13.13 -4.22 -5.70
N SER A 64 -14.35 -4.51 -5.30
CA SER A 64 -15.43 -3.52 -5.28
C SER A 64 -15.24 -2.50 -4.16
N THR A 65 -14.64 -2.91 -3.05
CA THR A 65 -14.14 -2.01 -1.99
C THR A 65 -12.75 -2.48 -1.57
N TYR A 66 -11.88 -1.53 -1.25
CA TYR A 66 -10.56 -1.82 -0.71
C TYR A 66 -10.11 -0.59 0.09
N THR A 67 -10.02 -0.72 1.40
CA THR A 67 -9.64 0.39 2.27
C THR A 67 -8.36 0.08 3.01
N VAL A 68 -7.56 1.12 3.19
CA VAL A 68 -6.28 1.08 3.90
C VAL A 68 -6.38 2.05 5.06
N GLN A 69 -6.35 1.54 6.30
CA GLN A 69 -6.52 2.35 7.50
C GLN A 69 -5.26 2.30 8.36
N PRO A 70 -4.38 3.31 8.27
CA PRO A 70 -3.21 3.38 9.14
C PRO A 70 -3.61 3.80 10.57
N HIS A 71 -3.00 3.18 11.57
CA HIS A 71 -3.28 3.47 12.98
C HIS A 71 -2.07 4.00 13.74
N GLU A 72 -0.88 3.47 13.47
CA GLU A 72 0.33 3.83 14.18
C GLU A 72 1.49 4.08 13.22
N TYR A 73 2.30 5.09 13.53
CA TYR A 73 3.47 5.46 12.75
C TYR A 73 4.69 5.47 13.66
N HIS A 74 5.74 4.77 13.28
CA HIS A 74 6.99 4.70 14.04
C HIS A 74 8.17 5.01 13.13
N GLU A 75 8.80 6.17 13.33
CA GLU A 75 10.00 6.56 12.58
C GLU A 75 11.25 5.99 13.24
N CYS A 76 12.14 5.44 12.41
CA CYS A 76 13.46 4.99 12.82
C CYS A 76 14.44 5.35 11.70
N ALA A 77 15.23 6.39 11.89
CA ALA A 77 16.14 6.93 10.87
C ALA A 77 15.38 7.26 9.57
N ASP A 78 15.73 6.64 8.44
CA ASP A 78 15.08 6.84 7.14
C ASP A 78 13.93 5.86 6.87
N ILE A 79 13.50 5.13 7.90
CA ILE A 79 12.42 4.14 7.79
C ILE A 79 11.24 4.59 8.65
N VAL A 80 10.02 4.43 8.09
CA VAL A 80 8.79 4.57 8.87
C VAL A 80 8.00 3.28 8.78
N PHE A 81 7.68 2.72 9.94
CA PHE A 81 6.78 1.56 10.05
C PHE A 81 5.37 2.06 10.31
N VAL A 82 4.42 1.56 9.55
CA VAL A 82 3.01 1.92 9.73
C VAL A 82 2.21 0.65 9.98
N LEU A 83 1.52 0.61 11.11
CA LEU A 83 0.62 -0.48 11.48
C LEU A 83 -0.80 -0.03 11.22
N GLY A 84 -1.59 -0.90 10.61
CA GLY A 84 -2.98 -0.59 10.29
C GLY A 84 -3.75 -1.81 9.88
N ASP A 85 -4.90 -1.59 9.22
CA ASP A 85 -5.79 -2.64 8.76
C ASP A 85 -6.22 -2.41 7.32
N TYR A 86 -6.38 -3.52 6.59
CA TYR A 86 -7.05 -3.57 5.30
C TYR A 86 -8.47 -4.11 5.49
N ASP A 87 -9.40 -3.56 4.72
CA ASP A 87 -10.73 -4.12 4.52
C ASP A 87 -11.03 -4.15 3.03
N GLY A 88 -11.62 -5.24 2.57
CA GLY A 88 -11.95 -5.34 1.16
C GLY A 88 -13.11 -6.28 0.88
N THR A 89 -13.74 -6.05 -0.27
CA THR A 89 -14.77 -6.92 -0.85
C THR A 89 -14.33 -7.30 -2.25
N PHE A 90 -14.15 -8.60 -2.49
CA PHE A 90 -13.72 -9.07 -3.80
C PHE A 90 -14.92 -9.05 -4.78
N GLY A 91 -14.75 -8.40 -5.92
CA GLY A 91 -15.85 -8.17 -6.85
C GLY A 91 -16.48 -9.43 -7.40
N ALA A 92 -15.66 -10.43 -7.76
CA ALA A 92 -16.16 -11.67 -8.39
C ALA A 92 -16.93 -12.58 -7.45
N THR A 93 -16.64 -12.56 -6.15
CA THR A 93 -17.25 -13.49 -5.18
C THR A 93 -18.16 -12.81 -4.17
N GLY A 94 -17.99 -11.51 -3.96
CA GLY A 94 -18.64 -10.78 -2.85
C GLY A 94 -18.02 -11.11 -1.50
N GLY A 95 -16.96 -11.91 -1.46
CA GLY A 95 -16.27 -12.27 -0.22
C GLY A 95 -15.56 -11.05 0.37
N THR A 96 -15.52 -10.99 1.71
CA THR A 96 -14.90 -9.88 2.43
C THR A 96 -13.73 -10.34 3.27
N PHE A 97 -12.78 -9.44 3.51
CA PHE A 97 -11.71 -9.68 4.47
C PHE A 97 -11.42 -8.44 5.31
N HIS A 98 -10.89 -8.70 6.48
CA HIS A 98 -10.28 -7.70 7.37
C HIS A 98 -8.96 -8.29 7.84
N ALA A 99 -7.87 -7.60 7.60
CA ALA A 99 -6.54 -8.11 7.93
C ALA A 99 -5.62 -7.00 8.42
N PRO A 100 -4.79 -7.26 9.46
CA PRO A 100 -3.79 -6.30 9.89
C PRO A 100 -2.66 -6.21 8.87
N PHE A 101 -2.01 -5.07 8.81
CA PHE A 101 -0.81 -4.91 7.99
C PHE A 101 0.31 -4.21 8.77
N VAL A 102 1.53 -4.43 8.31
CA VAL A 102 2.69 -3.59 8.59
C VAL A 102 3.25 -3.12 7.27
N HIS A 103 3.30 -1.82 7.07
CA HIS A 103 3.98 -1.21 5.94
C HIS A 103 5.36 -0.74 6.38
N VAL A 104 6.36 -1.03 5.57
CA VAL A 104 7.73 -0.54 5.77
C VAL A 104 8.05 0.43 4.65
N TRP A 105 8.21 1.69 4.99
CA TRP A 105 8.50 2.78 4.06
C TRP A 105 9.95 3.22 4.26
N ARG A 106 10.77 3.10 3.24
CA ARG A 106 12.16 3.56 3.27
C ARG A 106 12.30 4.80 2.41
N PHE A 107 12.88 5.83 2.98
CA PHE A 107 12.98 7.15 2.36
C PHE A 107 14.39 7.43 1.86
N ASP A 108 14.44 8.26 0.79
CA ASP A 108 15.61 9.01 0.37
C ASP A 108 15.16 10.47 0.32
N GLY A 109 15.63 11.28 1.30
CA GLY A 109 15.10 12.62 1.48
C GLY A 109 13.60 12.60 1.81
N GLU A 110 12.80 13.25 0.99
CA GLU A 110 11.34 13.31 1.14
C GLU A 110 10.59 12.34 0.22
N HIS A 111 11.32 11.51 -0.53
CA HIS A 111 10.73 10.54 -1.44
C HIS A 111 10.91 9.12 -0.92
N VAL A 112 9.94 8.28 -1.19
CA VAL A 112 10.00 6.86 -0.84
C VAL A 112 10.84 6.12 -1.88
N ARG A 113 11.92 5.47 -1.43
CA ARG A 113 12.79 4.65 -2.30
C ARG A 113 12.41 3.17 -2.28
N ALA A 114 11.75 2.72 -1.22
CA ALA A 114 11.32 1.33 -1.11
C ALA A 114 10.10 1.21 -0.21
N PHE A 115 9.22 0.31 -0.57
CA PHE A 115 8.01 -0.03 0.19
C PHE A 115 7.84 -1.54 0.21
N GLU A 116 7.43 -2.06 1.35
CA GLU A 116 6.96 -3.44 1.48
C GLU A 116 5.79 -3.50 2.44
N THR A 117 4.84 -4.37 2.16
CA THR A 117 3.71 -4.64 3.04
C THR A 117 3.76 -6.07 3.53
N HIS A 118 3.33 -6.28 4.77
CA HIS A 118 3.18 -7.58 5.41
C HIS A 118 1.78 -7.68 5.96
N THR A 119 1.06 -8.70 5.57
CA THR A 119 -0.34 -8.88 5.96
C THR A 119 -0.68 -10.37 6.02
N ASP A 120 -1.82 -10.69 6.61
CA ASP A 120 -2.34 -12.06 6.62
C ASP A 120 -2.98 -12.39 5.28
N THR A 121 -2.19 -12.96 4.38
CA THR A 121 -2.63 -13.27 3.02
C THR A 121 -3.66 -14.39 2.96
N ALA A 122 -3.72 -15.25 3.97
CA ALA A 122 -4.76 -16.28 4.03
C ALA A 122 -6.16 -15.67 4.15
N LEU A 123 -6.29 -14.58 4.92
CA LEU A 123 -7.57 -13.86 5.04
C LEU A 123 -7.96 -13.24 3.69
N VAL A 124 -7.01 -12.67 2.97
CA VAL A 124 -7.26 -12.10 1.64
C VAL A 124 -7.72 -13.18 0.66
N GLN A 125 -7.02 -14.31 0.65
CA GLN A 125 -7.33 -15.42 -0.26
C GLN A 125 -8.72 -16.02 -0.01
N ARG A 126 -9.16 -16.09 1.24
CA ARG A 126 -10.50 -16.58 1.58
C ARG A 126 -11.61 -15.74 0.97
N ALA A 127 -11.42 -14.43 0.82
CA ALA A 127 -12.39 -13.56 0.18
C ALA A 127 -12.51 -13.83 -1.33
N MET A 128 -11.48 -14.40 -1.93
CA MET A 128 -11.39 -14.61 -3.39
C MET A 128 -11.98 -15.94 -3.88
N VAL A 129 -12.45 -16.79 -2.98
CA VAL A 129 -12.98 -18.09 -3.33
C VAL A 129 -14.46 -18.24 -2.99
#